data_f4ba3c6dfc91a2b7d5fa87ad36007152
#
_entry.id   f4ba3c6dfc91a2b7d5fa87ad36007152
#
_cell.length_a   1.000
_cell.length_b   1.000
_cell.length_c   1.000
_cell.angle_alpha   90.00
_cell.angle_beta   90.00
_cell.angle_gamma   90.00
#
_symmetry.space_group_name_H-M   'P 1'
#
loop_
_entity.id
_entity.type
_entity.pdbx_description
1 polymer ?
#
loop_
_entity_poly.entity_id
_entity_poly.type
_entity_poly.pdbx_seq_one_letter_code
_entity_poly.pdbx_strand_id
1 'polypeptide(L)'
;GCHGVVIGGSTGMSQLISSDEKRKLIDKMSVSKFKDNFVFGTGANSMNENIQLMKHCMENGISKFLIMPSAYYKYNDDGAYAFYANIIERVPESEIILYNFSKLSGYSFSIEIIEKLVKDFKKQIVGVKDSDYKIYDKLKIPNFMIFPGSETKLLKGLECGNSGIISAICNVTASLARKVYDDFHDKKKQTFNERLCAIRKVFDKNNLISGLHSFMSIEDEKYKIVLPPLSLLSKEEEKQMVDELKTLDFYPERKAA
;
A
#
# COMPACT_ATOMS: atom_id res chain seq x y z
N GLY A 1 -4.65 -0.53 -14.89
CA GLY A 1 -3.24 -0.13 -15.06
C GLY A 1 -2.28 -0.70 -14.01
N CYS A 2 -2.77 -1.17 -12.85
CA CYS A 2 -1.91 -1.76 -11.81
C CYS A 2 -1.39 -3.14 -12.20
N HIS A 3 -0.15 -3.49 -11.75
CA HIS A 3 0.38 -4.84 -11.83
C HIS A 3 -0.18 -5.76 -10.74
N GLY A 4 -0.57 -5.18 -9.60
CA GLY A 4 -1.15 -5.90 -8.48
C GLY A 4 -1.92 -4.97 -7.57
N VAL A 5 -2.61 -5.53 -6.58
CA VAL A 5 -3.41 -4.79 -5.61
C VAL A 5 -3.11 -5.30 -4.21
N VAL A 6 -2.87 -4.37 -3.28
CA VAL A 6 -2.84 -4.70 -1.85
C VAL A 6 -4.25 -4.64 -1.30
N ILE A 7 -4.76 -5.78 -0.86
CA ILE A 7 -6.06 -5.90 -0.20
C ILE A 7 -5.82 -5.98 1.31
N GLY A 8 -6.60 -5.26 2.10
CA GLY A 8 -6.41 -5.20 3.55
C GLY A 8 -5.24 -4.30 4.00
N GLY A 9 -4.78 -3.39 3.13
CA GLY A 9 -3.84 -2.34 3.54
C GLY A 9 -4.51 -1.23 4.34
N SER A 10 -3.73 -0.21 4.76
CA SER A 10 -4.24 0.94 5.54
C SER A 10 -5.37 1.68 4.83
N THR A 11 -5.28 1.87 3.50
CA THR A 11 -6.33 2.49 2.69
C THR A 11 -7.61 1.66 2.66
N GLY A 12 -7.50 0.34 2.76
CA GLY A 12 -8.63 -0.58 2.89
C GLY A 12 -9.20 -0.69 4.31
N MET A 13 -8.82 0.22 5.20
CA MET A 13 -9.31 0.29 6.60
C MET A 13 -9.13 -1.01 7.38
N SER A 14 -8.08 -1.77 7.09
CA SER A 14 -7.89 -3.12 7.64
C SER A 14 -7.83 -3.17 9.18
N GLN A 15 -7.40 -2.09 9.84
CA GLN A 15 -7.38 -1.99 11.30
C GLN A 15 -8.78 -1.80 11.91
N LEU A 16 -9.78 -1.49 11.09
CA LEU A 16 -11.16 -1.21 11.54
C LEU A 16 -12.12 -2.38 11.27
N ILE A 17 -11.66 -3.45 10.63
CA ILE A 17 -12.43 -4.66 10.38
C ILE A 17 -11.92 -5.83 11.24
N SER A 18 -12.84 -6.69 11.66
CA SER A 18 -12.53 -7.84 12.49
C SER A 18 -11.73 -8.92 11.74
N SER A 19 -11.11 -9.84 12.48
CA SER A 19 -10.43 -11.00 11.89
C SER A 19 -11.39 -11.89 11.09
N ASP A 20 -12.65 -12.02 11.50
CA ASP A 20 -13.64 -12.80 10.77
C ASP A 20 -14.03 -12.14 9.43
N GLU A 21 -14.13 -10.81 9.40
CA GLU A 21 -14.36 -10.08 8.16
C GLU A 21 -13.15 -10.19 7.22
N LYS A 22 -11.92 -10.15 7.76
CA LYS A 22 -10.70 -10.40 6.99
C LYS A 22 -10.68 -11.81 6.40
N ARG A 23 -11.11 -12.84 7.13
CA ARG A 23 -11.23 -14.22 6.61
C ARG A 23 -12.21 -14.28 5.45
N LYS A 24 -13.40 -13.69 5.58
CA LYS A 24 -14.39 -13.61 4.49
C LYS A 24 -13.84 -12.86 3.27
N LEU A 25 -12.98 -11.86 3.48
CA LEU A 25 -12.32 -11.15 2.40
C LEU A 25 -11.31 -12.05 1.69
N ILE A 26 -10.51 -12.82 2.44
CA ILE A 26 -9.57 -13.81 1.89
C ILE A 26 -10.30 -14.86 1.07
N ASP A 27 -11.42 -15.39 1.55
CA ASP A 27 -12.24 -16.37 0.83
C ASP A 27 -12.73 -15.80 -0.51
N LYS A 28 -13.13 -14.52 -0.55
CA LYS A 28 -13.49 -13.84 -1.80
C LYS A 28 -12.31 -13.61 -2.72
N MET A 29 -11.13 -13.32 -2.17
CA MET A 29 -9.91 -13.16 -2.97
C MET A 29 -9.51 -14.46 -3.67
N SER A 30 -9.64 -15.60 -2.98
CA SER A 30 -9.18 -16.92 -3.46
C SER A 30 -9.87 -17.37 -4.73
N VAL A 31 -11.14 -16.99 -4.92
CA VAL A 31 -11.94 -17.33 -6.12
C VAL A 31 -11.81 -16.29 -7.23
N SER A 32 -11.07 -15.23 -7.04
CA SER A 32 -10.85 -14.21 -8.05
C SER A 32 -9.91 -14.71 -9.16
N LYS A 33 -10.21 -14.40 -10.40
CA LYS A 33 -9.30 -14.64 -11.54
C LYS A 33 -8.00 -13.82 -11.46
N PHE A 34 -7.92 -12.84 -10.55
CA PHE A 34 -6.76 -11.99 -10.33
C PHE A 34 -5.98 -12.36 -9.06
N LYS A 35 -6.25 -13.51 -8.43
CA LYS A 35 -5.68 -13.85 -7.12
C LYS A 35 -4.14 -13.78 -7.09
N ASP A 36 -3.47 -14.16 -8.17
CA ASP A 36 -2.01 -14.16 -8.27
C ASP A 36 -1.38 -12.75 -8.24
N ASN A 37 -2.21 -11.72 -8.50
CA ASN A 37 -1.83 -10.32 -8.45
C ASN A 37 -2.15 -9.65 -7.10
N PHE A 38 -2.69 -10.41 -6.14
CA PHE A 38 -3.03 -9.87 -4.83
C PHE A 38 -1.87 -10.01 -3.84
N VAL A 39 -1.70 -8.96 -3.06
CA VAL A 39 -0.89 -8.95 -1.85
C VAL A 39 -1.84 -8.71 -0.68
N PHE A 40 -1.82 -9.54 0.34
CA PHE A 40 -2.71 -9.36 1.50
C PHE A 40 -2.00 -8.57 2.60
N GLY A 41 -2.60 -7.45 3.00
CA GLY A 41 -2.20 -6.71 4.20
C GLY A 41 -3.01 -7.22 5.40
N THR A 42 -2.37 -7.79 6.38
CA THR A 42 -3.07 -8.34 7.55
C THR A 42 -3.70 -7.25 8.42
N GLY A 43 -3.08 -6.08 8.49
CA GLY A 43 -3.58 -4.97 9.31
C GLY A 43 -3.80 -5.36 10.78
N ALA A 44 -3.04 -6.31 11.28
CA ALA A 44 -3.16 -6.83 12.63
C ALA A 44 -1.98 -6.37 13.50
N ASN A 45 -2.26 -6.03 14.74
CA ASN A 45 -1.24 -5.66 15.73
C ASN A 45 -0.69 -6.90 16.44
N SER A 46 -1.55 -7.88 16.71
CA SER A 46 -1.18 -9.13 17.34
C SER A 46 -0.39 -10.01 16.37
N MET A 47 0.78 -10.49 16.81
CA MET A 47 1.58 -11.44 16.06
C MET A 47 0.80 -12.72 15.74
N ASN A 48 0.04 -13.25 16.71
CA ASN A 48 -0.76 -14.46 16.51
C ASN A 48 -1.88 -14.25 15.48
N GLU A 49 -2.53 -13.09 15.48
CA GLU A 49 -3.54 -12.75 14.47
C GLU A 49 -2.93 -12.65 13.06
N ASN A 50 -1.74 -12.04 12.93
CA ASN A 50 -0.99 -12.05 11.67
C ASN A 50 -0.77 -13.47 11.17
N ILE A 51 -0.26 -14.36 12.04
CA ILE A 51 0.02 -15.76 11.71
C ILE A 51 -1.26 -16.49 11.27
N GLN A 52 -2.37 -16.33 12.00
CA GLN A 52 -3.63 -16.99 11.68
C GLN A 52 -4.21 -16.53 10.33
N LEU A 53 -4.18 -15.21 10.06
CA LEU A 53 -4.63 -14.67 8.79
C LEU A 53 -3.73 -15.10 7.63
N MET A 54 -2.41 -15.12 7.83
CA MET A 54 -1.47 -15.59 6.83
C MET A 54 -1.66 -17.08 6.52
N LYS A 55 -1.86 -17.94 7.53
CA LYS A 55 -2.17 -19.35 7.32
C LYS A 55 -3.45 -19.53 6.51
N HIS A 56 -4.51 -18.80 6.84
CA HIS A 56 -5.76 -18.85 6.09
C HIS A 56 -5.57 -18.38 4.62
N CYS A 57 -4.73 -17.36 4.38
CA CYS A 57 -4.33 -16.97 3.02
C CYS A 57 -3.60 -18.10 2.29
N MET A 58 -2.62 -18.74 2.94
CA MET A 58 -1.83 -19.83 2.34
C MET A 58 -2.71 -21.03 1.96
N GLU A 59 -3.65 -21.41 2.82
CA GLU A 59 -4.65 -22.46 2.55
C GLU A 59 -5.52 -22.12 1.33
N ASN A 60 -5.70 -20.84 1.02
CA ASN A 60 -6.44 -20.31 -0.12
C ASN A 60 -5.54 -19.95 -1.34
N GLY A 61 -4.26 -20.32 -1.31
CA GLY A 61 -3.32 -20.10 -2.41
C GLY A 61 -2.83 -18.67 -2.56
N ILE A 62 -2.85 -17.87 -1.48
CA ILE A 62 -2.36 -16.50 -1.42
C ILE A 62 -1.13 -16.47 -0.52
N SER A 63 0.07 -16.24 -1.09
CA SER A 63 1.35 -16.30 -0.38
C SER A 63 2.05 -14.96 -0.17
N LYS A 64 1.52 -13.88 -0.78
CA LYS A 64 2.15 -12.54 -0.77
C LYS A 64 1.51 -11.63 0.27
N PHE A 65 2.33 -11.05 1.12
CA PHE A 65 1.86 -10.26 2.27
C PHE A 65 2.53 -8.90 2.36
N LEU A 66 1.77 -7.90 2.78
CA LEU A 66 2.27 -6.61 3.23
C LEU A 66 2.08 -6.53 4.75
N ILE A 67 3.18 -6.60 5.51
CA ILE A 67 3.13 -6.67 6.97
C ILE A 67 3.78 -5.44 7.58
N MET A 68 3.03 -4.70 8.37
CA MET A 68 3.52 -3.61 9.21
C MET A 68 3.91 -4.19 10.57
N PRO A 69 5.04 -3.80 11.16
CA PRO A 69 5.36 -4.22 12.53
C PRO A 69 4.32 -3.67 13.51
N SER A 70 4.17 -4.34 14.66
CA SER A 70 3.16 -3.97 15.65
C SER A 70 3.27 -2.49 16.05
N ALA A 71 2.13 -1.83 16.10
CA ALA A 71 2.00 -0.45 16.57
C ALA A 71 1.76 -0.39 18.08
N TYR A 72 1.64 0.84 18.63
CA TYR A 72 1.30 1.16 20.00
C TYR A 72 2.48 1.14 20.98
N TYR A 73 3.28 0.05 21.02
CA TYR A 73 4.44 -0.05 21.92
C TYR A 73 5.71 0.47 21.23
N LYS A 74 6.62 1.05 22.04
CA LYS A 74 7.97 1.40 21.56
C LYS A 74 8.88 0.18 21.63
N TYR A 75 9.63 -0.05 20.59
CA TYR A 75 10.65 -1.10 20.50
C TYR A 75 11.76 -0.65 19.53
N ASN A 76 12.85 -1.40 19.52
CA ASN A 76 14.02 -1.20 18.66
C ASN A 76 14.05 -2.21 17.51
N ASP A 77 15.13 -2.22 16.74
CA ASP A 77 15.38 -3.13 15.63
C ASP A 77 15.33 -4.60 16.05
N ASP A 78 15.82 -4.96 17.25
CA ASP A 78 15.74 -6.34 17.74
C ASP A 78 14.30 -6.79 17.95
N GLY A 79 13.44 -5.91 18.45
CA GLY A 79 12.02 -6.17 18.59
C GLY A 79 11.33 -6.36 17.25
N ALA A 80 11.66 -5.52 16.26
CA ALA A 80 11.16 -5.67 14.89
C ALA A 80 11.66 -6.98 14.27
N TYR A 81 12.94 -7.31 14.42
CA TYR A 81 13.51 -8.57 13.95
C TYR A 81 12.78 -9.78 14.55
N ALA A 82 12.64 -9.81 15.88
CA ALA A 82 11.95 -10.89 16.57
C ALA A 82 10.51 -11.07 16.09
N PHE A 83 9.78 -9.97 15.81
CA PHE A 83 8.43 -10.02 15.29
C PHE A 83 8.36 -10.75 13.94
N TYR A 84 9.20 -10.36 12.96
CA TYR A 84 9.20 -10.99 11.64
C TYR A 84 9.75 -12.42 11.68
N ALA A 85 10.82 -12.69 12.44
CA ALA A 85 11.39 -14.03 12.60
C ALA A 85 10.34 -15.02 13.12
N ASN A 86 9.61 -14.64 14.17
CA ASN A 86 8.54 -15.47 14.74
C ASN A 86 7.37 -15.72 13.77
N ILE A 87 7.02 -14.75 12.91
CA ILE A 87 5.99 -14.94 11.88
C ILE A 87 6.51 -15.93 10.82
N ILE A 88 7.72 -15.73 10.33
CA ILE A 88 8.31 -16.53 9.27
C ILE A 88 8.49 -18.01 9.71
N GLU A 89 8.94 -18.25 10.93
CA GLU A 89 9.03 -19.60 11.48
C GLU A 89 7.70 -20.38 11.44
N ARG A 90 6.58 -19.67 11.57
CA ARG A 90 5.23 -20.26 11.60
C ARG A 90 4.52 -20.25 10.27
N VAL A 91 5.00 -19.46 9.29
CA VAL A 91 4.49 -19.38 7.92
C VAL A 91 5.68 -19.32 6.94
N PRO A 92 6.47 -20.40 6.84
CA PRO A 92 7.77 -20.38 6.15
C PRO A 92 7.69 -20.21 4.62
N GLU A 93 6.55 -20.49 4.01
CA GLU A 93 6.35 -20.35 2.57
C GLU A 93 5.78 -18.96 2.17
N SER A 94 5.73 -18.01 3.12
CA SER A 94 5.21 -16.67 2.86
C SER A 94 6.24 -15.78 2.15
N GLU A 95 5.75 -14.90 1.27
CA GLU A 95 6.51 -13.80 0.68
C GLU A 95 6.07 -12.47 1.31
N ILE A 96 6.95 -11.85 2.09
CA ILE A 96 6.63 -10.68 2.90
C ILE A 96 7.28 -9.41 2.32
N ILE A 97 6.47 -8.41 2.05
CA ILE A 97 6.88 -7.02 1.84
C ILE A 97 6.79 -6.32 3.19
N LEU A 98 7.93 -5.88 3.71
CA LEU A 98 8.00 -5.08 4.95
C LEU A 98 7.25 -3.76 4.73
N TYR A 99 6.52 -3.28 5.74
CA TYR A 99 5.83 -2.00 5.62
C TYR A 99 6.42 -0.96 6.57
N ASN A 100 7.24 -0.05 6.02
CA ASN A 100 7.84 1.06 6.73
C ASN A 100 6.91 2.27 6.70
N PHE A 101 6.25 2.56 7.81
CA PHE A 101 5.41 3.74 7.98
C PHE A 101 5.34 4.13 9.46
N SER A 102 6.32 4.87 9.92
CA SER A 102 6.49 5.22 11.34
C SER A 102 5.35 6.04 11.93
N LYS A 103 4.64 6.81 11.10
CA LYS A 103 3.44 7.55 11.53
C LYS A 103 2.31 6.64 12.03
N LEU A 104 2.24 5.39 11.55
CA LEU A 104 1.22 4.42 11.95
C LEU A 104 1.75 3.40 12.96
N SER A 105 2.97 2.90 12.75
CA SER A 105 3.54 1.86 13.61
C SER A 105 4.28 2.40 14.85
N GLY A 106 4.71 3.66 14.81
CA GLY A 106 5.63 4.21 15.83
C GLY A 106 7.08 3.76 15.67
N TYR A 107 7.39 2.91 14.68
CA TYR A 107 8.71 2.38 14.39
C TYR A 107 9.12 2.67 12.94
N SER A 108 10.38 3.03 12.72
CA SER A 108 10.99 3.25 11.40
C SER A 108 12.14 2.28 11.22
N PHE A 109 12.13 1.49 10.16
CA PHE A 109 13.22 0.56 9.88
C PHE A 109 14.54 1.31 9.61
N SER A 110 15.63 0.81 10.19
CA SER A 110 16.97 1.12 9.71
C SER A 110 17.31 0.30 8.45
N ILE A 111 18.33 0.73 7.71
CA ILE A 111 18.84 -0.04 6.56
C ILE A 111 19.41 -1.36 7.07
N GLU A 112 20.15 -1.32 8.17
CA GLU A 112 20.83 -2.44 8.79
C GLU A 112 19.89 -3.57 9.17
N ILE A 113 18.70 -3.25 9.73
CA ILE A 113 17.74 -4.29 10.09
C ILE A 113 17.07 -4.91 8.87
N ILE A 114 16.83 -4.14 7.81
CA ILE A 114 16.29 -4.70 6.56
C ILE A 114 17.31 -5.64 5.93
N GLU A 115 18.57 -5.25 5.85
CA GLU A 115 19.66 -6.08 5.33
C GLU A 115 19.80 -7.38 6.14
N LYS A 116 19.73 -7.29 7.48
CA LYS A 116 19.76 -8.46 8.35
C LYS A 116 18.57 -9.39 8.10
N LEU A 117 17.34 -8.86 8.03
CA LEU A 117 16.15 -9.66 7.74
C LEU A 117 16.25 -10.35 6.38
N VAL A 118 16.70 -9.64 5.34
CA VAL A 118 16.89 -10.22 4.00
C VAL A 118 17.98 -11.29 4.00
N LYS A 119 19.08 -11.07 4.73
CA LYS A 119 20.17 -12.05 4.85
C LYS A 119 19.67 -13.35 5.48
N ASP A 120 18.93 -13.26 6.57
CA ASP A 120 18.52 -14.41 7.37
C ASP A 120 17.27 -15.11 6.78
N PHE A 121 16.39 -14.34 6.07
CA PHE A 121 15.12 -14.83 5.52
C PHE A 121 14.95 -14.46 4.03
N LYS A 122 15.98 -14.77 3.24
CA LYS A 122 16.09 -14.35 1.82
C LYS A 122 14.90 -14.76 0.94
N LYS A 123 14.27 -15.91 1.24
CA LYS A 123 13.11 -16.39 0.47
C LYS A 123 11.81 -15.71 0.90
N GLN A 124 11.71 -15.30 2.17
CA GLN A 124 10.49 -14.77 2.76
C GLN A 124 10.44 -13.25 2.71
N ILE A 125 11.54 -12.54 2.95
CA ILE A 125 11.59 -11.08 2.93
C ILE A 125 11.95 -10.62 1.52
N VAL A 126 10.93 -10.33 0.72
CA VAL A 126 11.07 -10.08 -0.73
C VAL A 126 11.04 -8.61 -1.12
N GLY A 127 10.67 -7.72 -0.21
CA GLY A 127 10.59 -6.30 -0.51
C GLY A 127 10.24 -5.42 0.69
N VAL A 128 10.20 -4.11 0.42
CA VAL A 128 9.76 -3.09 1.39
C VAL A 128 8.87 -2.05 0.71
N LYS A 129 7.76 -1.71 1.36
CA LYS A 129 7.01 -0.50 1.09
C LYS A 129 7.50 0.60 2.03
N ASP A 130 8.06 1.67 1.47
CA ASP A 130 8.56 2.82 2.23
C ASP A 130 7.62 4.03 2.12
N SER A 131 6.81 4.25 3.15
CA SER A 131 5.93 5.41 3.27
C SER A 131 6.51 6.53 4.14
N ASP A 132 7.69 6.31 4.76
CA ASP A 132 8.48 7.33 5.44
C ASP A 132 9.42 8.08 4.49
N TYR A 133 9.66 7.50 3.30
CA TYR A 133 10.56 8.03 2.25
C TYR A 133 12.01 8.23 2.73
N LYS A 134 12.48 7.43 3.68
CA LYS A 134 13.82 7.55 4.28
C LYS A 134 14.82 6.56 3.71
N ILE A 135 14.34 5.48 3.10
CA ILE A 135 15.16 4.33 2.68
C ILE A 135 15.05 4.02 1.19
N TYR A 136 13.96 4.39 0.50
CA TYR A 136 13.68 3.99 -0.89
C TYR A 136 14.76 4.39 -1.90
N ASP A 137 15.49 5.47 -1.65
CA ASP A 137 16.56 5.99 -2.52
C ASP A 137 17.98 5.59 -2.07
N LYS A 138 18.10 4.97 -0.88
CA LYS A 138 19.38 4.58 -0.27
C LYS A 138 19.59 3.07 -0.24
N LEU A 139 18.53 2.31 0.02
CA LEU A 139 18.59 0.86 0.14
C LEU A 139 18.95 0.21 -1.21
N LYS A 140 19.97 -0.65 -1.19
CA LYS A 140 20.48 -1.35 -2.39
C LYS A 140 20.68 -2.82 -2.09
N ILE A 141 19.65 -3.63 -2.26
CA ILE A 141 19.70 -5.08 -2.08
C ILE A 141 19.36 -5.74 -3.43
N PRO A 142 20.23 -6.62 -3.97
CA PRO A 142 19.95 -7.31 -5.22
C PRO A 142 18.68 -8.16 -5.15
N ASN A 143 17.84 -8.10 -6.20
CA ASN A 143 16.58 -8.85 -6.32
C ASN A 143 15.58 -8.58 -5.19
N PHE A 144 15.60 -7.39 -4.60
CA PHE A 144 14.71 -6.96 -3.54
C PHE A 144 13.80 -5.83 -4.03
N MET A 145 12.51 -5.99 -3.85
CA MET A 145 11.51 -5.02 -4.33
C MET A 145 11.39 -3.84 -3.38
N ILE A 146 11.49 -2.62 -3.91
CA ILE A 146 11.32 -1.39 -3.13
C ILE A 146 10.17 -0.60 -3.74
N PHE A 147 9.21 -0.21 -2.88
CA PHE A 147 8.01 0.52 -3.28
C PHE A 147 7.80 1.76 -2.40
N PRO A 148 8.17 2.97 -2.86
CA PRO A 148 7.70 4.20 -2.19
C PRO A 148 6.18 4.25 -2.11
N GLY A 149 5.66 4.89 -1.05
CA GLY A 149 4.23 4.94 -0.75
C GLY A 149 3.47 6.10 -1.42
N SER A 150 4.02 6.75 -2.45
CA SER A 150 3.43 7.93 -3.07
C SER A 150 3.76 8.05 -4.55
N GLU A 151 2.81 8.55 -5.33
CA GLU A 151 2.96 8.93 -6.73
C GLU A 151 4.07 9.97 -6.94
N THR A 152 4.27 10.87 -5.98
CA THR A 152 5.34 11.89 -6.06
C THR A 152 6.74 11.29 -5.99
N LYS A 153 6.86 10.02 -5.67
CA LYS A 153 8.11 9.27 -5.59
C LYS A 153 8.29 8.24 -6.71
N LEU A 154 7.30 8.11 -7.61
CA LEU A 154 7.34 7.08 -8.65
C LEU A 154 8.55 7.24 -9.56
N LEU A 155 8.66 8.36 -10.27
CA LEU A 155 9.75 8.58 -11.24
C LEU A 155 11.12 8.53 -10.54
N LYS A 156 11.29 9.25 -9.43
CA LYS A 156 12.55 9.23 -8.67
C LYS A 156 12.89 7.83 -8.14
N GLY A 157 11.89 7.08 -7.70
CA GLY A 157 12.07 5.69 -7.28
C GLY A 157 12.57 4.80 -8.41
N LEU A 158 11.96 4.90 -9.60
CA LEU A 158 12.40 4.15 -10.79
C LEU A 158 13.84 4.50 -11.18
N GLU A 159 14.22 5.78 -11.15
CA GLU A 159 15.62 6.23 -11.37
C GLU A 159 16.58 5.63 -10.35
N CYS A 160 16.13 5.37 -9.13
CA CYS A 160 16.91 4.71 -8.08
C CYS A 160 16.93 3.17 -8.21
N GLY A 161 16.20 2.60 -9.19
CA GLY A 161 16.10 1.16 -9.42
C GLY A 161 15.00 0.47 -8.61
N ASN A 162 14.02 1.22 -8.08
CA ASN A 162 12.89 0.65 -7.36
C ASN A 162 11.88 -0.01 -8.31
N SER A 163 11.07 -0.92 -7.78
CA SER A 163 10.14 -1.74 -8.56
C SER A 163 8.85 -1.01 -8.98
N GLY A 164 8.59 0.16 -8.43
CA GLY A 164 7.36 0.94 -8.66
C GLY A 164 6.88 1.57 -7.35
N ILE A 165 5.57 1.73 -7.18
CA ILE A 165 4.97 2.28 -5.95
C ILE A 165 3.82 1.39 -5.46
N ILE A 166 3.56 1.44 -4.14
CA ILE A 166 2.32 0.95 -3.53
C ILE A 166 1.64 2.13 -2.87
N SER A 167 0.64 2.72 -3.53
CA SER A 167 0.06 3.99 -3.11
C SER A 167 -1.47 3.94 -3.04
N ALA A 168 -2.02 4.73 -2.11
CA ALA A 168 -3.45 4.86 -1.90
C ALA A 168 -4.15 5.51 -3.11
N ILE A 169 -3.57 6.58 -3.66
CA ILE A 169 -4.20 7.33 -4.76
C ILE A 169 -4.16 6.57 -6.09
N CYS A 170 -3.34 5.51 -6.21
CA CYS A 170 -3.42 4.58 -7.35
C CYS A 170 -4.80 3.92 -7.51
N ASN A 171 -5.68 3.96 -6.51
CA ASN A 171 -7.08 3.57 -6.69
C ASN A 171 -7.80 4.40 -7.76
N VAL A 172 -7.37 5.65 -7.98
CA VAL A 172 -7.96 6.56 -8.96
C VAL A 172 -6.96 7.05 -10.01
N THR A 173 -5.65 6.90 -9.78
CA THR A 173 -4.60 7.37 -10.70
C THR A 173 -3.83 6.25 -11.39
N ALA A 174 -4.26 5.00 -11.28
CA ALA A 174 -3.51 3.85 -11.77
C ALA A 174 -3.10 3.95 -13.24
N SER A 175 -4.00 4.41 -14.12
CA SER A 175 -3.71 4.56 -15.55
C SER A 175 -2.65 5.62 -15.81
N LEU A 176 -2.66 6.72 -15.04
CA LEU A 176 -1.69 7.80 -15.17
C LEU A 176 -0.32 7.38 -14.61
N ALA A 177 -0.31 6.72 -13.43
CA ALA A 177 0.90 6.16 -12.85
C ALA A 177 1.52 5.10 -13.78
N ARG A 178 0.69 4.29 -14.45
CA ARG A 178 1.13 3.32 -15.44
C ARG A 178 1.82 3.96 -16.63
N LYS A 179 1.32 5.05 -17.15
CA LYS A 179 1.97 5.80 -18.24
C LYS A 179 3.36 6.31 -17.82
N VAL A 180 3.49 6.86 -16.61
CA VAL A 180 4.81 7.28 -16.08
C VAL A 180 5.76 6.10 -15.99
N TYR A 181 5.29 4.96 -15.52
CA TYR A 181 6.07 3.74 -15.40
C TYR A 181 6.54 3.22 -16.77
N ASP A 182 5.63 3.10 -17.73
CA ASP A 182 5.93 2.58 -19.06
C ASP A 182 6.86 3.54 -19.83
N ASP A 183 6.60 4.86 -19.78
CA ASP A 183 7.47 5.86 -20.43
C ASP A 183 8.89 5.83 -19.86
N PHE A 184 9.07 5.54 -18.57
CA PHE A 184 10.40 5.37 -17.98
C PHE A 184 11.11 4.13 -18.55
N HIS A 185 10.45 2.98 -18.58
CA HIS A 185 11.03 1.73 -19.08
C HIS A 185 11.28 1.76 -20.60
N ASP A 186 10.40 2.41 -21.34
CA ASP A 186 10.54 2.62 -22.79
C ASP A 186 11.52 3.74 -23.15
N LYS A 187 12.13 4.39 -22.15
CA LYS A 187 13.03 5.55 -22.32
C LYS A 187 12.39 6.72 -23.09
N LYS A 188 11.09 6.89 -22.94
CA LYS A 188 10.32 8.00 -23.52
C LYS A 188 10.39 9.25 -22.65
N LYS A 189 10.07 10.41 -23.24
CA LYS A 189 9.95 11.66 -22.51
C LYS A 189 8.81 11.56 -21.50
N GLN A 190 9.07 11.94 -20.25
CA GLN A 190 8.08 11.99 -19.19
C GLN A 190 7.14 13.19 -19.37
N THR A 191 5.90 12.93 -19.75
CA THR A 191 4.87 13.97 -19.97
C THR A 191 3.75 13.95 -18.95
N PHE A 192 3.64 12.86 -18.16
CA PHE A 192 2.55 12.64 -17.21
C PHE A 192 2.93 12.79 -15.74
N ASN A 193 4.24 12.76 -15.42
CA ASN A 193 4.72 12.74 -14.05
C ASN A 193 4.33 14.01 -13.25
N GLU A 194 4.45 15.19 -13.86
CA GLU A 194 4.10 16.43 -13.18
C GLU A 194 2.61 16.47 -12.82
N ARG A 195 1.74 16.08 -13.76
CA ARG A 195 0.28 15.99 -13.53
C ARG A 195 -0.04 14.96 -12.45
N LEU A 196 0.57 13.77 -12.49
CA LEU A 196 0.41 12.74 -11.48
C LEU A 196 0.78 13.25 -10.08
N CYS A 197 1.92 13.92 -9.97
CA CYS A 197 2.36 14.53 -8.72
C CYS A 197 1.44 15.65 -8.24
N ALA A 198 0.90 16.48 -9.15
CA ALA A 198 -0.02 17.54 -8.81
C ALA A 198 -1.34 16.98 -8.26
N ILE A 199 -1.92 15.96 -8.92
CA ILE A 199 -3.13 15.27 -8.44
C ILE A 199 -2.89 14.71 -7.04
N ARG A 200 -1.77 14.00 -6.81
CA ARG A 200 -1.43 13.47 -5.49
C ARG A 200 -1.41 14.57 -4.42
N LYS A 201 -0.81 15.72 -4.70
CA LYS A 201 -0.73 16.85 -3.75
C LYS A 201 -2.10 17.40 -3.37
N VAL A 202 -3.09 17.35 -4.25
CA VAL A 202 -4.47 17.77 -3.93
C VAL A 202 -5.06 16.83 -2.87
N PHE A 203 -4.94 15.51 -3.06
CA PHE A 203 -5.41 14.55 -2.07
C PHE A 203 -4.66 14.64 -0.73
N ASP A 204 -3.36 14.96 -0.73
CA ASP A 204 -2.55 15.07 0.49
C ASP A 204 -2.96 16.24 1.40
N LYS A 205 -3.80 17.17 0.93
CA LYS A 205 -4.35 18.27 1.75
C LYS A 205 -5.37 17.80 2.79
N ASN A 206 -5.94 16.62 2.60
CA ASN A 206 -7.00 16.04 3.42
C ASN A 206 -6.57 14.70 4.04
N ASN A 207 -7.42 14.14 4.90
CA ASN A 207 -7.27 12.73 5.23
C ASN A 207 -7.41 11.91 3.94
N LEU A 208 -6.38 11.13 3.61
CA LEU A 208 -6.26 10.47 2.33
C LEU A 208 -7.39 9.47 2.03
N ILE A 209 -7.86 8.75 3.06
CA ILE A 209 -8.95 7.79 2.93
C ILE A 209 -10.27 8.53 2.73
N SER A 210 -10.53 9.56 3.55
CA SER A 210 -11.70 10.42 3.44
C SER A 210 -11.79 11.07 2.05
N GLY A 211 -10.67 11.62 1.57
CA GLY A 211 -10.59 12.23 0.24
C GLY A 211 -10.85 11.24 -0.90
N LEU A 212 -10.26 10.05 -0.83
CA LEU A 212 -10.52 8.99 -1.82
C LEU A 212 -11.99 8.57 -1.86
N HIS A 213 -12.55 8.29 -0.68
CA HIS A 213 -13.94 7.85 -0.58
C HIS A 213 -14.91 8.94 -1.06
N SER A 214 -14.69 10.21 -0.65
CA SER A 214 -15.50 11.34 -1.14
C SER A 214 -15.42 11.49 -2.66
N PHE A 215 -14.20 11.41 -3.24
CA PHE A 215 -14.00 11.49 -4.69
C PHE A 215 -14.71 10.34 -5.43
N MET A 216 -14.51 9.10 -4.98
CA MET A 216 -15.08 7.92 -5.63
C MET A 216 -16.61 7.83 -5.43
N SER A 217 -17.14 8.38 -4.35
CA SER A 217 -18.59 8.39 -4.07
C SER A 217 -19.40 9.28 -5.05
N ILE A 218 -18.73 10.16 -5.79
CA ILE A 218 -19.35 10.97 -6.86
C ILE A 218 -19.80 10.05 -8.01
N GLU A 219 -19.07 8.96 -8.29
CA GLU A 219 -19.43 8.00 -9.34
C GLU A 219 -20.29 6.85 -8.81
N ASP A 220 -19.96 6.30 -7.64
CA ASP A 220 -20.64 5.15 -7.04
C ASP A 220 -20.87 5.39 -5.54
N GLU A 221 -22.14 5.45 -5.15
CA GLU A 221 -22.57 5.68 -3.77
C GLU A 221 -22.05 4.65 -2.76
N LYS A 222 -21.62 3.46 -3.20
CA LYS A 222 -20.99 2.45 -2.33
C LYS A 222 -19.76 2.99 -1.61
N TYR A 223 -19.04 3.93 -2.21
CA TYR A 223 -17.88 4.56 -1.59
C TYR A 223 -18.23 5.60 -0.51
N LYS A 224 -19.51 5.89 -0.28
CA LYS A 224 -19.95 6.69 0.87
C LYS A 224 -19.76 5.94 2.19
N ILE A 225 -19.56 4.62 2.15
CA ILE A 225 -19.36 3.81 3.36
C ILE A 225 -17.90 3.93 3.78
N VAL A 226 -17.69 4.60 4.91
CA VAL A 226 -16.38 4.74 5.58
C VAL A 226 -16.56 4.29 7.02
N LEU A 227 -15.61 3.50 7.53
CA LEU A 227 -15.70 2.96 8.89
C LEU A 227 -15.25 3.98 9.93
N PRO A 228 -16.02 4.22 11.01
CA PRO A 228 -15.57 5.05 12.12
C PRO A 228 -14.22 4.57 12.70
N PRO A 229 -13.35 5.48 13.15
CA PRO A 229 -13.55 6.93 13.33
C PRO A 229 -13.34 7.78 12.09
N LEU A 230 -13.12 7.17 10.94
CA LEU A 230 -13.02 7.91 9.66
C LEU A 230 -14.39 8.40 9.21
N SER A 231 -14.40 9.45 8.41
CA SER A 231 -15.59 10.05 7.81
C SER A 231 -15.31 10.48 6.38
N LEU A 232 -16.33 10.77 5.61
CA LEU A 232 -16.19 11.52 4.36
C LEU A 232 -15.73 12.95 4.68
N LEU A 233 -15.23 13.65 3.65
CA LEU A 233 -14.97 15.07 3.73
C LEU A 233 -16.27 15.84 3.94
N SER A 234 -16.19 17.04 4.53
CA SER A 234 -17.29 17.98 4.49
C SER A 234 -17.61 18.37 3.05
N LYS A 235 -18.82 18.93 2.82
CA LYS A 235 -19.22 19.39 1.47
C LYS A 235 -18.28 20.47 0.92
N GLU A 236 -17.79 21.32 1.79
CA GLU A 236 -16.85 22.40 1.47
C GLU A 236 -15.48 21.84 1.06
N GLU A 237 -14.94 20.91 1.85
CA GLU A 237 -13.65 20.24 1.56
C GLU A 237 -13.73 19.40 0.28
N GLU A 238 -14.81 18.65 0.10
CA GLU A 238 -15.07 17.87 -1.12
C GLU A 238 -15.11 18.77 -2.35
N LYS A 239 -15.89 19.87 -2.28
CA LYS A 239 -15.99 20.84 -3.37
C LYS A 239 -14.63 21.44 -3.70
N GLN A 240 -13.88 21.90 -2.70
CA GLN A 240 -12.55 22.47 -2.90
C GLN A 240 -11.61 21.46 -3.57
N MET A 241 -11.56 20.22 -3.09
CA MET A 241 -10.74 19.15 -3.67
C MET A 241 -11.13 18.89 -5.13
N VAL A 242 -12.42 18.76 -5.42
CA VAL A 242 -12.91 18.49 -6.78
C VAL A 242 -12.61 19.64 -7.72
N ASP A 243 -12.80 20.89 -7.28
CA ASP A 243 -12.53 22.08 -8.11
C ASP A 243 -11.02 22.19 -8.43
N GLU A 244 -10.14 21.89 -7.47
CA GLU A 244 -8.69 21.82 -7.73
C GLU A 244 -8.33 20.68 -8.70
N LEU A 245 -8.91 19.49 -8.54
CA LEU A 245 -8.67 18.36 -9.43
C LEU A 245 -9.13 18.64 -10.86
N LYS A 246 -10.23 19.37 -11.05
CA LYS A 246 -10.70 19.82 -12.37
C LYS A 246 -9.68 20.69 -13.08
N THR A 247 -8.95 21.55 -12.37
CA THR A 247 -7.89 22.37 -12.98
C THR A 247 -6.74 21.54 -13.54
N LEU A 248 -6.61 20.30 -13.05
CA LEU A 248 -5.63 19.32 -13.51
C LEU A 248 -6.23 18.36 -14.56
N ASP A 249 -7.42 18.68 -15.08
CA ASP A 249 -8.17 17.82 -16.00
C ASP A 249 -8.38 16.40 -15.41
N PHE A 250 -8.62 16.34 -14.09
CA PHE A 250 -8.83 15.10 -13.35
C PHE A 250 -10.13 15.20 -12.54
N TYR A 251 -11.13 14.47 -12.98
CA TYR A 251 -12.47 14.45 -12.38
C TYR A 251 -13.09 13.06 -12.54
N PRO A 252 -14.05 12.70 -11.67
CA PRO A 252 -14.77 11.45 -11.83
C PRO A 252 -15.59 11.48 -13.12
N GLU A 253 -15.40 10.47 -13.96
CA GLU A 253 -16.30 10.27 -15.10
C GLU A 253 -17.60 9.66 -14.57
N ARG A 254 -18.68 10.41 -14.51
CA ARG A 254 -20.00 9.82 -14.28
C ARG A 254 -20.25 8.80 -15.41
N LYS A 255 -20.18 7.52 -15.07
CA LYS A 255 -20.72 6.52 -15.98
C LYS A 255 -22.20 6.84 -16.15
N ALA A 256 -22.61 7.10 -17.39
CA ALA A 256 -24.03 7.18 -17.72
C ALA A 256 -24.68 5.89 -17.24
N ALA A 257 -25.73 6.02 -16.41
CA ALA A 257 -26.52 4.92 -15.88
C ALA A 257 -27.21 4.15 -17.00
#